data_ffec05793338b0a258c7d543e860da4d
#
_entry.id   ffec05793338b0a258c7d543e860da4d
#
_cell.length_a   1.000
_cell.length_b   1.000
_cell.length_c   1.000
_cell.angle_alpha   90.00
_cell.angle_beta   90.00
_cell.angle_gamma   90.00
#
_symmetry.space_group_name_H-M   'P 1'
#
loop_
_entity.id
_entity.type
_entity.pdbx_description
1 polymer ?
#
loop_
_entity_poly.entity_id
_entity_poly.type
_entity_poly.pdbx_seq_one_letter_code
_entity_poly.pdbx_strand_id
1 'polypeptide(L)'
;MIQYTRDQVLHRLREKLASGRIIVAAGAGTGLSAKAEEEGGADLILVFNSGQYRMHGLGSLSGLMAYGDANAIALEMGERHILPIVKRAPVICSVNGTDPTRVMERFLAQVTAAGFSGVNNFPTVGLIDGRFRAELEQTGMGYDKEVAAMAAAHRLGLFTCAYAFDAGEASQMAGAGCDAVLAHVGLTVGGTVGASRSMSIQEAAARITEIKAAARAQNPQVLVLCHGGPIATPVDVRKLLEFVVVDGFVGASSMERLPVEIAIRDATAAFSAIELPGPR
;
A
#
# COMPACT_ATOMS: atom_id res chain seq x y z
N MET A 1 -21.50 -5.86 -0.56
CA MET A 1 -20.15 -5.65 -1.13
C MET A 1 -20.29 -4.80 -2.37
N ILE A 2 -19.53 -3.74 -2.52
CA ILE A 2 -19.53 -2.89 -3.72
C ILE A 2 -18.17 -3.09 -4.40
N GLN A 3 -18.19 -3.58 -5.63
CA GLN A 3 -17.03 -3.62 -6.52
C GLN A 3 -17.15 -2.44 -7.49
N TYR A 4 -16.09 -1.66 -7.61
CA TYR A 4 -16.02 -0.53 -8.52
C TYR A 4 -15.27 -0.91 -9.79
N THR A 5 -15.73 -0.41 -10.93
CA THR A 5 -14.92 -0.45 -12.15
C THR A 5 -13.73 0.51 -12.03
N ARG A 6 -12.70 0.31 -12.84
CA ARG A 6 -11.53 1.21 -12.92
C ARG A 6 -11.94 2.68 -13.09
N ASP A 7 -12.87 2.96 -13.99
CA ASP A 7 -13.31 4.33 -14.26
C ASP A 7 -14.06 4.95 -13.08
N GLN A 8 -14.85 4.16 -12.35
CA GLN A 8 -15.52 4.62 -11.13
C GLN A 8 -14.50 4.95 -10.03
N VAL A 9 -13.45 4.13 -9.87
CA VAL A 9 -12.38 4.42 -8.92
C VAL A 9 -11.69 5.73 -9.30
N LEU A 10 -11.24 5.87 -10.55
CA LEU A 10 -10.57 7.09 -11.04
C LEU A 10 -11.43 8.34 -10.90
N HIS A 11 -12.72 8.23 -11.22
CA HIS A 11 -13.66 9.35 -11.06
C HIS A 11 -13.70 9.83 -9.62
N ARG A 12 -13.91 8.93 -8.65
CA ARG A 12 -13.94 9.26 -7.21
C ARG A 12 -12.64 9.91 -6.74
N LEU A 13 -11.48 9.38 -7.14
CA LEU A 13 -10.18 9.93 -6.75
C LEU A 13 -9.97 11.35 -7.33
N ARG A 14 -10.37 11.57 -8.58
CA ARG A 14 -10.30 12.90 -9.22
C ARG A 14 -11.25 13.91 -8.59
N GLU A 15 -12.47 13.51 -8.20
CA GLU A 15 -13.38 14.36 -7.44
C GLU A 15 -12.79 14.77 -6.09
N LYS A 16 -12.11 13.84 -5.40
CA LYS A 16 -11.41 14.15 -4.15
C LYS A 16 -10.36 15.25 -4.37
N LEU A 17 -9.52 15.11 -5.40
CA LEU A 17 -8.51 16.10 -5.75
C LEU A 17 -9.13 17.44 -6.16
N ALA A 18 -10.20 17.42 -6.93
CA ALA A 18 -10.93 18.64 -7.32
C ALA A 18 -11.53 19.38 -6.12
N SER A 19 -11.81 18.68 -5.02
CA SER A 19 -12.24 19.29 -3.75
C SER A 19 -11.09 19.91 -2.94
N GLY A 20 -9.86 19.93 -3.46
CA GLY A 20 -8.68 20.47 -2.80
C GLY A 20 -8.10 19.56 -1.70
N ARG A 21 -8.45 18.27 -1.69
CA ARG A 21 -7.99 17.30 -0.69
C ARG A 21 -7.16 16.21 -1.32
N ILE A 22 -6.14 15.72 -0.60
CA ILE A 22 -5.31 14.60 -1.03
C ILE A 22 -6.09 13.27 -0.97
N ILE A 23 -5.70 12.34 -1.83
CA ILE A 23 -6.16 10.95 -1.78
C ILE A 23 -5.49 10.26 -0.58
N VAL A 24 -6.27 9.47 0.16
CA VAL A 24 -5.78 8.64 1.27
C VAL A 24 -6.03 7.19 0.94
N ALA A 25 -4.96 6.43 0.74
CA ALA A 25 -5.01 4.98 0.60
C ALA A 25 -4.51 4.33 1.89
N ALA A 26 -5.29 3.45 2.48
CA ALA A 26 -5.00 2.82 3.77
C ALA A 26 -4.83 1.31 3.63
N GLY A 27 -3.78 0.77 4.25
CA GLY A 27 -3.44 -0.65 4.20
C GLY A 27 -3.97 -1.41 5.40
N ALA A 28 -5.02 -2.20 5.20
CA ALA A 28 -5.70 -2.99 6.23
C ALA A 28 -5.21 -4.43 6.29
N GLY A 29 -4.83 -4.90 7.48
CA GLY A 29 -4.49 -6.29 7.79
C GLY A 29 -5.63 -7.05 8.51
N THR A 30 -6.66 -6.33 8.96
CA THR A 30 -7.85 -6.90 9.61
C THR A 30 -9.12 -6.19 9.18
N GLY A 31 -10.28 -6.85 9.38
CA GLY A 31 -11.56 -6.21 9.13
C GLY A 31 -11.85 -5.02 10.06
N LEU A 32 -11.32 -5.05 11.29
CA LEU A 32 -11.44 -3.93 12.22
C LEU A 32 -10.70 -2.69 11.70
N SER A 33 -9.47 -2.87 11.22
CA SER A 33 -8.69 -1.78 10.62
C SER A 33 -9.39 -1.21 9.39
N ALA A 34 -9.81 -2.07 8.46
CA ALA A 34 -10.51 -1.67 7.25
C ALA A 34 -11.79 -0.86 7.53
N LYS A 35 -12.57 -1.29 8.54
CA LYS A 35 -13.77 -0.57 8.99
C LYS A 35 -13.42 0.82 9.52
N ALA A 36 -12.44 0.91 10.41
CA ALA A 36 -12.04 2.18 11.01
C ALA A 36 -11.42 3.13 9.98
N GLU A 37 -10.60 2.61 9.07
CA GLU A 37 -10.02 3.36 7.96
C GLU A 37 -11.08 3.93 7.02
N GLU A 38 -12.07 3.11 6.65
CA GLU A 38 -13.21 3.57 5.83
C GLU A 38 -14.04 4.64 6.55
N GLU A 39 -14.34 4.45 7.84
CA GLU A 39 -15.05 5.43 8.67
C GLU A 39 -14.24 6.74 8.80
N GLY A 40 -12.91 6.64 8.86
CA GLY A 40 -11.98 7.77 8.86
C GLY A 40 -11.85 8.49 7.51
N GLY A 41 -12.45 7.97 6.46
CA GLY A 41 -12.49 8.61 5.13
C GLY A 41 -11.38 8.19 4.18
N ALA A 42 -10.83 6.98 4.33
CA ALA A 42 -9.93 6.40 3.34
C ALA A 42 -10.63 6.29 1.97
N ASP A 43 -9.93 6.71 0.93
CA ASP A 43 -10.41 6.69 -0.46
C ASP A 43 -10.19 5.31 -1.13
N LEU A 44 -9.16 4.57 -0.67
CA LEU A 44 -8.84 3.19 -1.07
C LEU A 44 -8.47 2.36 0.15
N ILE A 45 -8.87 1.09 0.19
CA ILE A 45 -8.40 0.09 1.16
C ILE A 45 -7.49 -0.89 0.43
N LEU A 46 -6.24 -0.99 0.89
CA LEU A 46 -5.22 -1.86 0.31
C LEU A 46 -5.03 -3.12 1.16
N VAL A 47 -5.14 -4.29 0.54
CA VAL A 47 -4.99 -5.58 1.22
C VAL A 47 -3.63 -6.16 0.88
N PHE A 48 -2.70 -6.09 1.82
CA PHE A 48 -1.34 -6.63 1.69
C PHE A 48 -1.20 -7.90 2.53
N ASN A 49 -0.52 -8.92 2.03
CA ASN A 49 -0.12 -10.07 2.85
C ASN A 49 0.71 -9.62 4.08
N SER A 50 1.50 -8.56 3.95
CA SER A 50 2.24 -7.94 5.06
C SER A 50 1.33 -7.37 6.17
N GLY A 51 0.07 -7.06 5.86
CA GLY A 51 -0.94 -6.61 6.82
C GLY A 51 -1.20 -7.66 7.90
N GLN A 52 -1.30 -8.94 7.50
CA GLN A 52 -1.44 -10.04 8.44
C GLN A 52 -0.26 -10.08 9.44
N TYR A 53 0.97 -10.02 8.94
CA TYR A 53 2.16 -10.04 9.80
C TYR A 53 2.21 -8.82 10.73
N ARG A 54 1.89 -7.62 10.22
CA ARG A 54 1.84 -6.39 11.05
C ARG A 54 0.86 -6.51 12.21
N MET A 55 -0.33 -7.02 11.94
CA MET A 55 -1.37 -7.17 12.97
C MET A 55 -1.12 -8.34 13.93
N HIS A 56 -0.20 -9.24 13.58
CA HIS A 56 0.39 -10.22 14.51
C HIS A 56 1.57 -9.68 15.32
N GLY A 57 1.90 -8.38 15.20
CA GLY A 57 3.02 -7.75 15.92
C GLY A 57 4.39 -7.99 15.28
N LEU A 58 4.42 -8.39 13.98
CA LEU A 58 5.64 -8.71 13.24
C LEU A 58 5.99 -7.59 12.24
N GLY A 59 7.25 -7.57 11.78
CA GLY A 59 7.69 -6.58 10.80
C GLY A 59 7.06 -6.77 9.42
N SER A 60 6.77 -5.67 8.73
CA SER A 60 6.16 -5.69 7.37
C SER A 60 7.01 -6.45 6.34
N LEU A 61 8.34 -6.49 6.49
CA LEU A 61 9.23 -7.26 5.61
C LEU A 61 8.99 -8.78 5.66
N SER A 62 8.30 -9.28 6.69
CA SER A 62 7.84 -10.68 6.71
C SER A 62 7.01 -11.03 5.48
N GLY A 63 6.31 -10.05 4.90
CA GLY A 63 5.53 -10.24 3.68
C GLY A 63 6.35 -10.43 2.40
N LEU A 64 7.67 -10.18 2.43
CA LEU A 64 8.60 -10.39 1.31
C LEU A 64 9.41 -11.69 1.44
N MET A 65 9.32 -12.35 2.60
CA MET A 65 10.10 -13.54 2.89
C MET A 65 9.27 -14.81 2.68
N ALA A 66 9.94 -15.96 2.63
CA ALA A 66 9.34 -17.26 2.34
C ALA A 66 8.54 -17.84 3.53
N TYR A 67 7.64 -17.03 4.11
CA TYR A 67 6.81 -17.41 5.28
C TYR A 67 5.37 -17.79 4.91
N GLY A 68 5.03 -17.77 3.63
CA GLY A 68 3.73 -18.15 3.16
C GLY A 68 3.51 -17.77 1.70
N ASP A 69 2.36 -18.18 1.16
CA ASP A 69 1.92 -17.81 -0.19
C ASP A 69 1.27 -16.42 -0.15
N ALA A 70 2.02 -15.42 -0.60
CA ALA A 70 1.59 -14.01 -0.53
C ALA A 70 0.28 -13.75 -1.28
N ASN A 71 0.13 -14.36 -2.45
CA ASN A 71 -1.08 -14.22 -3.28
C ASN A 71 -2.30 -14.88 -2.63
N ALA A 72 -2.14 -16.09 -2.08
CA ALA A 72 -3.24 -16.78 -1.36
C ALA A 72 -3.62 -16.00 -0.09
N ILE A 73 -2.64 -15.53 0.69
CA ILE A 73 -2.89 -14.75 1.92
C ILE A 73 -3.67 -13.47 1.61
N ALA A 74 -3.26 -12.70 0.59
CA ALA A 74 -3.92 -11.45 0.24
C ALA A 74 -5.37 -11.68 -0.24
N LEU A 75 -5.58 -12.70 -1.07
CA LEU A 75 -6.91 -13.08 -1.57
C LEU A 75 -7.81 -13.50 -0.41
N GLU A 76 -7.36 -14.41 0.46
CA GLU A 76 -8.11 -14.91 1.61
C GLU A 76 -8.46 -13.81 2.61
N MET A 77 -7.50 -12.93 2.92
CA MET A 77 -7.73 -11.76 3.78
C MET A 77 -8.84 -10.88 3.22
N GLY A 78 -8.81 -10.63 1.91
CA GLY A 78 -9.83 -9.84 1.24
C GLY A 78 -11.19 -10.49 1.32
N GLU A 79 -11.32 -11.73 0.87
CA GLU A 79 -12.61 -12.45 0.78
C GLU A 79 -13.26 -12.67 2.16
N ARG A 80 -12.46 -13.00 3.18
CA ARG A 80 -13.00 -13.40 4.50
C ARG A 80 -13.10 -12.26 5.50
N HIS A 81 -12.21 -11.27 5.42
CA HIS A 81 -12.07 -10.32 6.52
C HIS A 81 -12.33 -8.86 6.12
N ILE A 82 -12.14 -8.47 4.86
CA ILE A 82 -12.16 -7.07 4.45
C ILE A 82 -13.37 -6.76 3.56
N LEU A 83 -13.54 -7.46 2.45
CA LEU A 83 -14.65 -7.25 1.52
C LEU A 83 -16.04 -7.37 2.16
N PRO A 84 -16.31 -8.28 3.12
CA PRO A 84 -17.60 -8.34 3.78
C PRO A 84 -17.90 -7.13 4.67
N ILE A 85 -16.88 -6.39 5.11
CA ILE A 85 -16.97 -5.29 6.08
C ILE A 85 -16.99 -3.93 5.40
N VAL A 86 -16.12 -3.71 4.40
CA VAL A 86 -15.99 -2.46 3.65
C VAL A 86 -17.24 -2.26 2.78
N LYS A 87 -17.81 -1.05 2.83
CA LYS A 87 -19.09 -0.74 2.19
C LYS A 87 -19.03 0.35 1.14
N ARG A 88 -18.01 1.20 1.16
CA ARG A 88 -17.94 2.43 0.35
C ARG A 88 -16.63 2.63 -0.36
N ALA A 89 -15.51 2.16 0.21
CA ALA A 89 -14.20 2.34 -0.37
C ALA A 89 -13.88 1.21 -1.38
N PRO A 90 -13.28 1.50 -2.53
CA PRO A 90 -12.71 0.47 -3.38
C PRO A 90 -11.64 -0.33 -2.64
N VAL A 91 -11.71 -1.66 -2.72
CA VAL A 91 -10.73 -2.57 -2.11
C VAL A 91 -9.75 -3.05 -3.18
N ILE A 92 -8.48 -2.94 -2.90
CA ILE A 92 -7.37 -3.23 -3.81
C ILE A 92 -6.57 -4.42 -3.27
N CYS A 93 -6.42 -5.47 -4.07
CA CYS A 93 -5.64 -6.65 -3.72
C CYS A 93 -4.16 -6.44 -4.04
N SER A 94 -3.25 -6.77 -3.13
CA SER A 94 -1.84 -6.88 -3.48
C SER A 94 -1.55 -8.19 -4.20
N VAL A 95 -0.72 -8.12 -5.23
CA VAL A 95 -0.38 -9.23 -6.12
C VAL A 95 1.14 -9.36 -6.20
N ASN A 96 1.65 -10.53 -5.84
CA ASN A 96 3.03 -10.92 -6.12
C ASN A 96 3.17 -11.26 -7.61
N GLY A 97 3.54 -10.28 -8.42
CA GLY A 97 3.66 -10.42 -9.88
C GLY A 97 4.80 -11.33 -10.33
N THR A 98 5.77 -11.61 -9.45
CA THR A 98 6.90 -12.50 -9.74
C THR A 98 6.63 -13.97 -9.37
N ASP A 99 5.43 -14.31 -8.90
CA ASP A 99 5.08 -15.68 -8.47
C ASP A 99 5.15 -16.68 -9.65
N PRO A 100 6.13 -17.58 -9.68
CA PRO A 100 6.32 -18.52 -10.79
C PRO A 100 5.34 -19.70 -10.74
N THR A 101 4.58 -19.84 -9.67
CA THR A 101 3.66 -20.96 -9.45
C THR A 101 2.26 -20.67 -9.99
N ARG A 102 1.99 -19.45 -10.48
CA ARG A 102 0.70 -19.00 -10.98
C ARG A 102 0.73 -18.59 -12.46
N VAL A 103 -0.36 -18.87 -13.15
CA VAL A 103 -0.69 -18.19 -14.40
C VAL A 103 -1.37 -16.88 -14.02
N MET A 104 -0.64 -15.78 -14.13
CA MET A 104 -1.02 -14.47 -13.56
C MET A 104 -2.39 -13.99 -14.05
N GLU A 105 -2.73 -14.16 -15.34
CA GLU A 105 -4.03 -13.78 -15.89
C GLU A 105 -5.19 -14.53 -15.22
N ARG A 106 -4.99 -15.82 -14.90
CA ARG A 106 -6.01 -16.60 -14.17
C ARG A 106 -6.15 -16.15 -12.73
N PHE A 107 -5.03 -15.78 -12.09
CA PHE A 107 -5.06 -15.26 -10.72
C PHE A 107 -5.76 -13.89 -10.67
N LEU A 108 -5.48 -13.00 -11.61
CA LEU A 108 -6.16 -11.71 -11.72
C LEU A 108 -7.67 -11.86 -11.96
N ALA A 109 -8.09 -12.87 -12.73
CA ALA A 109 -9.51 -13.19 -12.88
C ALA A 109 -10.14 -13.66 -11.56
N GLN A 110 -9.42 -14.44 -10.72
CA GLN A 110 -9.88 -14.80 -9.38
C GLN A 110 -10.02 -13.57 -8.47
N VAL A 111 -9.03 -12.67 -8.48
CA VAL A 111 -9.08 -11.40 -7.73
C VAL A 111 -10.30 -10.57 -8.14
N THR A 112 -10.59 -10.49 -9.44
CA THR A 112 -11.78 -9.79 -9.94
C THR A 112 -13.07 -10.47 -9.46
N ALA A 113 -13.14 -11.79 -9.58
CA ALA A 113 -14.33 -12.56 -9.17
C ALA A 113 -14.60 -12.50 -7.66
N ALA A 114 -13.55 -12.36 -6.85
CA ALA A 114 -13.64 -12.15 -5.40
C ALA A 114 -14.27 -10.80 -5.01
N GLY A 115 -14.28 -9.82 -5.91
CA GLY A 115 -14.90 -8.50 -5.69
C GLY A 115 -13.92 -7.34 -5.43
N PHE A 116 -12.62 -7.54 -5.66
CA PHE A 116 -11.67 -6.46 -5.61
C PHE A 116 -11.85 -5.50 -6.79
N SER A 117 -11.65 -4.22 -6.55
CA SER A 117 -11.77 -3.15 -7.55
C SER A 117 -10.47 -2.86 -8.29
N GLY A 118 -9.36 -3.38 -7.81
CA GLY A 118 -8.05 -3.14 -8.39
C GLY A 118 -6.95 -3.96 -7.74
N VAL A 119 -5.72 -3.72 -8.19
CA VAL A 119 -4.52 -4.43 -7.72
C VAL A 119 -3.34 -3.49 -7.47
N ASN A 120 -2.42 -3.99 -6.64
CA ASN A 120 -1.12 -3.38 -6.32
C ASN A 120 0.00 -4.44 -6.46
N ASN A 121 1.22 -4.03 -6.78
CA ASN A 121 2.38 -4.93 -6.94
C ASN A 121 3.11 -5.18 -5.61
N PHE A 122 2.49 -5.88 -4.68
CA PHE A 122 3.16 -6.24 -3.43
C PHE A 122 2.89 -7.72 -3.07
N PRO A 123 3.89 -8.52 -2.65
CA PRO A 123 5.32 -8.20 -2.49
C PRO A 123 6.01 -7.75 -3.77
N THR A 124 7.03 -6.91 -3.64
CA THR A 124 7.75 -6.32 -4.77
C THR A 124 9.26 -6.50 -4.64
N VAL A 125 9.91 -6.84 -5.74
CA VAL A 125 11.38 -6.90 -5.81
C VAL A 125 12.01 -5.51 -5.83
N GLY A 126 11.22 -4.44 -6.00
CA GLY A 126 11.67 -3.06 -5.88
C GLY A 126 12.25 -2.71 -4.50
N LEU A 127 11.86 -3.43 -3.44
CA LEU A 127 12.47 -3.31 -2.09
C LEU A 127 13.80 -4.05 -1.94
N ILE A 128 14.17 -4.86 -2.92
CA ILE A 128 15.39 -5.67 -2.90
C ILE A 128 16.45 -4.96 -3.73
N ASP A 129 17.67 -4.87 -3.21
CA ASP A 129 18.82 -4.27 -3.86
C ASP A 129 20.02 -5.22 -3.97
N GLY A 130 21.12 -4.70 -4.49
CA GLY A 130 22.42 -5.37 -4.54
C GLY A 130 22.41 -6.69 -5.32
N ARG A 131 23.21 -7.65 -4.82
CA ARG A 131 23.41 -8.93 -5.50
C ARG A 131 22.11 -9.73 -5.64
N PHE A 132 21.29 -9.77 -4.62
CA PHE A 132 20.06 -10.56 -4.68
C PHE A 132 19.07 -10.00 -5.72
N ARG A 133 18.93 -8.69 -5.83
CA ARG A 133 18.14 -8.07 -6.89
C ARG A 133 18.66 -8.44 -8.28
N ALA A 134 19.98 -8.35 -8.50
CA ALA A 134 20.58 -8.69 -9.78
C ALA A 134 20.36 -10.17 -10.18
N GLU A 135 20.41 -11.08 -9.22
CA GLU A 135 20.14 -12.50 -9.44
C GLU A 135 18.66 -12.78 -9.74
N LEU A 136 17.72 -12.07 -9.09
CA LEU A 136 16.29 -12.15 -9.41
C LEU A 136 16.01 -11.69 -10.85
N GLU A 137 16.59 -10.56 -11.26
CA GLU A 137 16.45 -10.06 -12.65
C GLU A 137 16.99 -11.09 -13.68
N GLN A 138 18.16 -11.68 -13.43
CA GLN A 138 18.77 -12.66 -14.33
C GLN A 138 18.01 -13.99 -14.41
N THR A 139 17.25 -14.34 -13.37
CA THR A 139 16.51 -15.61 -13.28
C THR A 139 15.03 -15.48 -13.63
N GLY A 140 14.61 -14.33 -14.17
CA GLY A 140 13.24 -14.11 -14.63
C GLY A 140 12.24 -13.87 -13.51
N MET A 141 12.70 -13.42 -12.35
CA MET A 141 11.89 -13.00 -11.21
C MET A 141 12.08 -11.49 -10.92
N GLY A 142 12.37 -10.72 -11.96
CA GLY A 142 12.64 -9.29 -11.88
C GLY A 142 11.37 -8.42 -11.85
N TYR A 143 11.62 -7.13 -11.76
CA TYR A 143 10.56 -6.11 -11.71
C TYR A 143 9.71 -6.06 -12.99
N ASP A 144 10.26 -6.49 -14.13
CA ASP A 144 9.55 -6.64 -15.40
C ASP A 144 8.29 -7.53 -15.29
N LYS A 145 8.32 -8.55 -14.41
CA LYS A 145 7.15 -9.41 -14.15
C LYS A 145 6.03 -8.66 -13.44
N GLU A 146 6.38 -7.79 -12.51
CA GLU A 146 5.40 -6.92 -11.84
C GLU A 146 4.79 -5.94 -12.84
N VAL A 147 5.61 -5.33 -13.70
CA VAL A 147 5.14 -4.45 -14.79
C VAL A 147 4.18 -5.20 -15.71
N ALA A 148 4.53 -6.43 -16.11
CA ALA A 148 3.65 -7.26 -16.95
C ALA A 148 2.33 -7.63 -16.25
N ALA A 149 2.37 -7.94 -14.94
CA ALA A 149 1.19 -8.22 -14.15
C ALA A 149 0.26 -6.99 -14.04
N MET A 150 0.82 -5.79 -13.82
CA MET A 150 0.05 -4.54 -13.79
C MET A 150 -0.56 -4.21 -15.15
N ALA A 151 0.19 -4.41 -16.24
CA ALA A 151 -0.34 -4.25 -17.60
C ALA A 151 -1.50 -5.24 -17.89
N ALA A 152 -1.39 -6.47 -17.43
CA ALA A 152 -2.47 -7.45 -17.57
C ALA A 152 -3.71 -7.05 -16.76
N ALA A 153 -3.54 -6.60 -15.52
CA ALA A 153 -4.63 -6.10 -14.68
C ALA A 153 -5.34 -4.89 -15.31
N HIS A 154 -4.57 -3.96 -15.85
CA HIS A 154 -5.10 -2.81 -16.58
C HIS A 154 -5.97 -3.24 -17.77
N ARG A 155 -5.51 -4.21 -18.59
CA ARG A 155 -6.31 -4.75 -19.71
C ARG A 155 -7.60 -5.44 -19.27
N LEU A 156 -7.63 -6.00 -18.05
CA LEU A 156 -8.84 -6.58 -17.45
C LEU A 156 -9.79 -5.54 -16.85
N GLY A 157 -9.46 -4.25 -16.93
CA GLY A 157 -10.30 -3.17 -16.40
C GLY A 157 -10.23 -3.00 -14.89
N LEU A 158 -9.21 -3.56 -14.23
CA LEU A 158 -8.93 -3.33 -12.82
C LEU A 158 -8.20 -1.99 -12.62
N PHE A 159 -8.51 -1.28 -11.54
CA PHE A 159 -7.70 -0.15 -11.12
C PHE A 159 -6.31 -0.64 -10.69
N THR A 160 -5.27 0.04 -11.15
CA THR A 160 -3.88 -0.37 -10.91
C THR A 160 -3.11 0.72 -10.17
N CYS A 161 -2.53 0.37 -9.03
CA CYS A 161 -1.64 1.26 -8.29
C CYS A 161 -0.34 0.51 -7.96
N ALA A 162 0.79 1.01 -8.42
CA ALA A 162 2.05 0.29 -8.33
C ALA A 162 3.10 1.03 -7.52
N TYR A 163 3.78 0.33 -6.61
CA TYR A 163 4.98 0.82 -5.95
C TYR A 163 6.12 0.98 -6.96
N ALA A 164 6.81 2.12 -6.86
CA ALA A 164 8.05 2.39 -7.55
C ALA A 164 9.03 3.06 -6.58
N PHE A 165 10.29 2.68 -6.66
CA PHE A 165 11.34 3.09 -5.74
C PHE A 165 12.35 4.05 -6.37
N ASP A 166 12.32 4.14 -7.71
CA ASP A 166 13.14 5.05 -8.50
C ASP A 166 12.40 5.53 -9.77
N ALA A 167 13.05 6.40 -10.52
CA ALA A 167 12.52 6.97 -11.75
C ALA A 167 12.32 5.93 -12.87
N GLY A 168 13.19 4.92 -12.94
CA GLY A 168 13.12 3.85 -13.94
C GLY A 168 11.90 2.96 -13.73
N GLU A 169 11.68 2.52 -12.51
CA GLU A 169 10.51 1.72 -12.12
C GLU A 169 9.21 2.51 -12.30
N ALA A 170 9.20 3.79 -11.93
CA ALA A 170 8.05 4.68 -12.12
C ALA A 170 7.68 4.86 -13.61
N SER A 171 8.69 5.04 -14.45
CA SER A 171 8.53 5.12 -15.91
C SER A 171 7.93 3.83 -16.48
N GLN A 172 8.44 2.66 -16.06
CA GLN A 172 7.95 1.36 -16.52
C GLN A 172 6.48 1.13 -16.12
N MET A 173 6.12 1.40 -14.85
CA MET A 173 4.75 1.22 -14.37
C MET A 173 3.77 2.18 -15.04
N ALA A 174 4.12 3.45 -15.17
CA ALA A 174 3.28 4.43 -15.85
C ALA A 174 3.12 4.10 -17.36
N GLY A 175 4.21 3.65 -18.01
CA GLY A 175 4.19 3.21 -19.42
C GLY A 175 3.37 1.93 -19.63
N ALA A 176 3.26 1.07 -18.61
CA ALA A 176 2.40 -0.12 -18.62
C ALA A 176 0.91 0.19 -18.42
N GLY A 177 0.55 1.46 -18.19
CA GLY A 177 -0.83 1.92 -18.04
C GLY A 177 -1.32 1.95 -16.60
N CYS A 178 -0.41 1.88 -15.59
CA CYS A 178 -0.83 2.04 -14.20
C CYS A 178 -1.55 3.38 -13.98
N ASP A 179 -2.64 3.32 -13.22
CA ASP A 179 -3.47 4.49 -12.89
C ASP A 179 -2.84 5.37 -11.82
N ALA A 180 -2.10 4.73 -10.90
CA ALA A 180 -1.36 5.41 -9.86
C ALA A 180 0.03 4.80 -9.67
N VAL A 181 1.02 5.66 -9.41
CA VAL A 181 2.37 5.29 -8.97
C VAL A 181 2.50 5.68 -7.50
N LEU A 182 2.87 4.70 -6.68
CA LEU A 182 3.10 4.85 -5.25
C LEU A 182 4.60 5.04 -5.03
N ALA A 183 5.03 6.31 -4.89
CA ALA A 183 6.44 6.66 -4.68
C ALA A 183 6.88 6.22 -3.29
N HIS A 184 7.63 5.10 -3.23
CA HIS A 184 8.06 4.47 -1.99
C HIS A 184 9.46 4.92 -1.60
N VAL A 185 9.58 5.58 -0.44
CA VAL A 185 10.86 6.15 0.04
C VAL A 185 11.45 5.40 1.25
N GLY A 186 11.12 4.14 1.39
CA GLY A 186 11.65 3.27 2.44
C GLY A 186 10.60 2.83 3.45
N LEU A 187 11.01 1.99 4.40
CA LEU A 187 10.12 1.50 5.46
C LEU A 187 9.72 2.62 6.40
N THR A 188 8.44 2.66 6.79
CA THR A 188 7.91 3.63 7.75
C THR A 188 8.61 3.50 9.11
N VAL A 189 9.06 4.62 9.65
CA VAL A 189 9.68 4.69 10.98
C VAL A 189 8.66 4.57 12.11
N GLY A 190 9.14 4.20 13.29
CA GLY A 190 8.39 4.26 14.56
C GLY A 190 7.64 2.98 14.92
N GLY A 191 7.17 2.94 16.17
CA GLY A 191 6.54 1.78 16.79
C GLY A 191 7.53 0.68 17.16
N THR A 192 7.00 -0.50 17.54
CA THR A 192 7.80 -1.62 18.08
C THR A 192 8.61 -2.36 17.01
N VAL A 193 8.18 -2.36 15.75
CA VAL A 193 8.78 -3.11 14.62
C VAL A 193 8.98 -2.26 13.37
N GLY A 194 8.94 -0.93 13.49
CA GLY A 194 9.23 0.00 12.39
C GLY A 194 10.73 0.19 12.16
N ALA A 195 11.10 0.86 11.06
CA ALA A 195 12.48 1.20 10.79
C ALA A 195 13.06 2.12 11.89
N SER A 196 14.29 1.86 12.32
CA SER A 196 14.99 2.69 13.32
C SER A 196 15.64 3.94 12.70
N ARG A 197 15.80 3.96 11.37
CA ARG A 197 16.41 5.06 10.61
C ARG A 197 15.64 5.29 9.32
N SER A 198 15.58 6.53 8.88
CA SER A 198 15.09 6.92 7.56
C SER A 198 15.88 8.11 7.03
N MET A 199 15.68 8.42 5.76
CA MET A 199 16.13 9.68 5.18
C MET A 199 15.36 10.87 5.78
N SER A 200 15.83 12.08 5.53
CA SER A 200 15.10 13.32 5.86
C SER A 200 13.86 13.51 4.96
N ILE A 201 12.94 14.37 5.38
CA ILE A 201 11.78 14.76 4.54
C ILE A 201 12.24 15.41 3.23
N GLN A 202 13.31 16.20 3.24
CA GLN A 202 13.86 16.84 2.04
C GLN A 202 14.43 15.82 1.04
N GLU A 203 15.16 14.82 1.51
CA GLU A 203 15.67 13.72 0.66
C GLU A 203 14.51 12.89 0.09
N ALA A 204 13.48 12.62 0.92
CA ALA A 204 12.27 11.95 0.47
C ALA A 204 11.54 12.75 -0.62
N ALA A 205 11.40 14.07 -0.43
CA ALA A 205 10.78 14.96 -1.41
C ALA A 205 11.56 15.01 -2.74
N ALA A 206 12.89 15.03 -2.70
CA ALA A 206 13.72 14.98 -3.91
C ALA A 206 13.49 13.68 -4.68
N ARG A 207 13.54 12.53 -4.01
CA ARG A 207 13.26 11.22 -4.63
C ARG A 207 11.85 11.12 -5.20
N ILE A 208 10.84 11.58 -4.47
CA ILE A 208 9.45 11.61 -4.95
C ILE A 208 9.30 12.52 -6.17
N THR A 209 10.03 13.63 -6.23
CA THR A 209 10.03 14.54 -7.38
C THR A 209 10.54 13.83 -8.65
N GLU A 210 11.65 13.07 -8.53
CA GLU A 210 12.20 12.28 -9.65
C GLU A 210 11.23 11.18 -10.12
N ILE A 211 10.68 10.42 -9.18
CA ILE A 211 9.67 9.37 -9.46
C ILE A 211 8.45 9.97 -10.18
N LYS A 212 7.91 11.07 -9.64
CA LYS A 212 6.77 11.77 -10.22
C LYS A 212 7.05 12.29 -11.62
N ALA A 213 8.21 12.89 -11.84
CA ALA A 213 8.60 13.42 -13.15
C ALA A 213 8.68 12.29 -14.19
N ALA A 214 9.32 11.17 -13.84
CA ALA A 214 9.46 10.00 -14.70
C ALA A 214 8.11 9.35 -15.03
N ALA A 215 7.24 9.17 -14.02
CA ALA A 215 5.91 8.62 -14.23
C ALA A 215 5.06 9.51 -15.14
N ARG A 216 5.04 10.82 -14.90
CA ARG A 216 4.23 11.77 -15.68
C ARG A 216 4.77 12.03 -17.09
N ALA A 217 6.04 11.79 -17.33
CA ALA A 217 6.61 11.80 -18.67
C ALA A 217 6.03 10.69 -19.56
N GLN A 218 5.68 9.53 -18.98
CA GLN A 218 5.04 8.42 -19.68
C GLN A 218 3.52 8.57 -19.76
N ASN A 219 2.91 8.98 -18.65
CA ASN A 219 1.47 9.18 -18.55
C ASN A 219 1.18 10.47 -17.76
N PRO A 220 0.85 11.59 -18.43
CA PRO A 220 0.56 12.86 -17.76
C PRO A 220 -0.63 12.80 -16.77
N GLN A 221 -1.52 11.80 -16.93
CA GLN A 221 -2.71 11.62 -16.09
C GLN A 221 -2.51 10.66 -14.90
N VAL A 222 -1.32 10.06 -14.77
CA VAL A 222 -1.02 9.13 -13.68
C VAL A 222 -1.08 9.85 -12.34
N LEU A 223 -1.76 9.24 -11.38
CA LEU A 223 -1.77 9.72 -10.00
C LEU A 223 -0.45 9.35 -9.32
N VAL A 224 0.08 10.24 -8.47
CA VAL A 224 1.31 9.96 -7.72
C VAL A 224 1.05 10.15 -6.24
N LEU A 225 1.16 9.07 -5.47
CA LEU A 225 0.98 9.05 -4.03
C LEU A 225 2.32 8.78 -3.34
N CYS A 226 2.60 9.45 -2.23
CA CYS A 226 3.81 9.19 -1.43
C CYS A 226 3.59 8.09 -0.40
N HIS A 227 4.65 7.32 -0.06
CA HIS A 227 4.60 6.24 0.91
C HIS A 227 5.92 6.02 1.64
N GLY A 228 5.83 5.83 2.95
CA GLY A 228 6.92 5.24 3.75
C GLY A 228 8.02 6.20 4.19
N GLY A 229 9.14 5.64 4.63
CA GLY A 229 10.29 6.38 5.16
C GLY A 229 9.91 7.30 6.32
N PRO A 230 10.28 8.59 6.25
CA PRO A 230 10.00 9.58 7.29
C PRO A 230 8.54 10.04 7.30
N ILE A 231 7.70 9.58 6.35
CA ILE A 231 6.31 10.03 6.19
C ILE A 231 5.40 9.09 6.98
N ALA A 232 5.26 9.31 8.29
CA ALA A 232 4.51 8.45 9.18
C ALA A 232 3.21 9.07 9.73
N THR A 233 3.12 10.41 9.73
CA THR A 233 2.01 11.15 10.34
C THR A 233 1.43 12.21 9.38
N PRO A 234 0.22 12.73 9.65
CA PRO A 234 -0.31 13.85 8.88
C PRO A 234 0.57 15.11 8.93
N VAL A 235 1.38 15.28 9.98
CA VAL A 235 2.33 16.38 10.09
C VAL A 235 3.45 16.22 9.08
N ASP A 236 3.96 14.98 8.92
CA ASP A 236 5.02 14.69 7.96
C ASP A 236 4.55 14.87 6.51
N VAL A 237 3.32 14.45 6.22
CA VAL A 237 2.69 14.69 4.90
C VAL A 237 2.60 16.20 4.62
N ARG A 238 2.13 17.00 5.58
CA ARG A 238 2.09 18.48 5.39
C ARG A 238 3.47 19.07 5.13
N LYS A 239 4.49 18.64 5.87
CA LYS A 239 5.87 19.08 5.64
C LYS A 239 6.40 18.65 4.28
N LEU A 240 6.09 17.42 3.82
CA LEU A 240 6.47 16.96 2.49
C LEU A 240 5.86 17.85 1.40
N LEU A 241 4.59 18.23 1.55
CA LEU A 241 3.87 19.07 0.58
C LEU A 241 4.45 20.48 0.43
N GLU A 242 5.27 20.96 1.39
CA GLU A 242 6.03 22.21 1.26
C GLU A 242 7.16 22.09 0.20
N PHE A 243 7.63 20.88 -0.11
CA PHE A 243 8.73 20.62 -1.05
C PHE A 243 8.25 19.98 -2.36
N VAL A 244 7.26 19.10 -2.31
CA VAL A 244 6.73 18.42 -3.48
C VAL A 244 5.22 18.21 -3.37
N VAL A 245 4.48 18.62 -4.39
CA VAL A 245 3.05 18.36 -4.48
C VAL A 245 2.81 16.96 -5.05
N VAL A 246 2.10 16.11 -4.30
CA VAL A 246 1.64 14.78 -4.70
C VAL A 246 0.12 14.72 -4.65
N ASP A 247 -0.46 13.73 -5.33
CA ASP A 247 -1.92 13.56 -5.39
C ASP A 247 -2.48 12.90 -4.12
N GLY A 248 -1.62 12.21 -3.34
CA GLY A 248 -2.09 11.56 -2.12
C GLY A 248 -0.99 10.91 -1.29
N PHE A 249 -1.44 10.20 -0.27
CA PHE A 249 -0.63 9.46 0.68
C PHE A 249 -1.13 8.02 0.79
N VAL A 250 -0.19 7.07 0.84
CA VAL A 250 -0.45 5.68 1.18
C VAL A 250 0.09 5.40 2.57
N GLY A 251 -0.76 4.97 3.48
CA GLY A 251 -0.39 4.54 4.82
C GLY A 251 -0.65 3.05 5.00
N ALA A 252 0.32 2.31 5.52
CA ALA A 252 0.13 0.93 5.96
C ALA A 252 0.39 0.86 7.48
N SER A 253 1.65 0.79 7.91
CA SER A 253 1.98 0.83 9.34
C SER A 253 1.50 2.09 10.05
N SER A 254 1.49 3.22 9.37
CA SER A 254 1.04 4.52 9.89
C SER A 254 -0.48 4.60 10.12
N MET A 255 -1.27 3.87 9.33
CA MET A 255 -2.74 3.87 9.46
C MET A 255 -3.24 2.79 10.41
N GLU A 256 -2.55 1.67 10.52
CA GLU A 256 -3.01 0.49 11.22
C GLU A 256 -2.17 0.22 12.48
N ARG A 257 -0.94 -0.24 12.32
CA ARG A 257 -0.13 -0.73 13.44
C ARG A 257 0.18 0.35 14.48
N LEU A 258 0.70 1.50 14.06
CA LEU A 258 1.10 2.57 14.98
C LEU A 258 -0.04 3.07 15.86
N PRO A 259 -1.24 3.41 15.34
CA PRO A 259 -2.37 3.79 16.18
C PRO A 259 -2.82 2.67 17.13
N VAL A 260 -2.84 1.41 16.68
CA VAL A 260 -3.29 0.25 17.46
C VAL A 260 -2.33 -0.03 18.62
N GLU A 261 -1.01 -0.03 18.39
CA GLU A 261 -0.01 -0.19 19.45
C GLU A 261 -0.20 0.84 20.56
N ILE A 262 -0.39 2.09 20.21
CA ILE A 262 -0.55 3.20 21.16
C ILE A 262 -1.87 3.04 21.91
N ALA A 263 -2.98 2.86 21.23
CA ALA A 263 -4.31 2.82 21.84
C ALA A 263 -4.47 1.65 22.80
N ILE A 264 -4.00 0.45 22.44
CA ILE A 264 -4.08 -0.74 23.30
C ILE A 264 -3.20 -0.56 24.54
N ARG A 265 -1.95 -0.13 24.36
CA ARG A 265 -1.02 0.10 25.46
C ARG A 265 -1.58 1.11 26.46
N ASP A 266 -2.04 2.26 25.97
CA ASP A 266 -2.48 3.36 26.83
C ASP A 266 -3.80 3.00 27.57
N ALA A 267 -4.73 2.34 26.90
CA ALA A 267 -5.94 1.83 27.54
C ALA A 267 -5.62 0.79 28.63
N THR A 268 -4.72 -0.16 28.32
CA THR A 268 -4.30 -1.19 29.30
C THR A 268 -3.61 -0.57 30.51
N ALA A 269 -2.71 0.40 30.28
CA ALA A 269 -2.04 1.11 31.37
C ALA A 269 -3.03 1.86 32.25
N ALA A 270 -4.04 2.51 31.68
CA ALA A 270 -5.08 3.20 32.44
C ALA A 270 -5.89 2.24 33.31
N PHE A 271 -6.28 1.07 32.81
CA PHE A 271 -6.94 0.04 33.63
C PHE A 271 -6.02 -0.51 34.74
N SER A 272 -4.75 -0.75 34.41
CA SER A 272 -3.77 -1.28 35.36
C SER A 272 -3.46 -0.31 36.53
N ALA A 273 -3.67 0.97 36.33
CA ALA A 273 -3.45 2.00 37.33
C ALA A 273 -4.64 2.18 38.31
N ILE A 274 -5.73 1.42 38.18
CA ILE A 274 -6.88 1.53 39.08
C ILE A 274 -6.51 0.91 40.42
N GLU A 275 -6.53 1.73 41.45
CA GLU A 275 -6.32 1.28 42.85
C GLU A 275 -7.60 0.67 43.42
N LEU A 276 -7.44 -0.38 44.22
CA LEU A 276 -8.55 -0.90 45.00
C LEU A 276 -8.90 0.08 46.13
N PRO A 277 -10.18 0.30 46.44
CA PRO A 277 -10.56 1.04 47.63
C PRO A 277 -9.93 0.33 48.84
N GLY A 278 -9.32 1.12 49.79
CA GLY A 278 -8.51 0.64 50.89
C GLY A 278 -9.07 -0.57 51.64
N PRO A 279 -8.32 -1.16 52.61
CA PRO A 279 -8.65 -2.46 53.19
C PRO A 279 -10.10 -2.47 53.73
N ARG A 280 -10.85 -3.50 53.29
CA ARG A 280 -12.21 -3.78 53.79
C ARG A 280 -12.16 -4.24 55.23
#